data_be23688217b352a4650e8f2f59af84b7
#
_entry.id   be23688217b352a4650e8f2f59af84b7
#
_cell.length_a   1.000
_cell.length_b   1.000
_cell.length_c   1.000
_cell.angle_alpha   90.00
_cell.angle_beta   90.00
_cell.angle_gamma   90.00
#
_symmetry.space_group_name_H-M   'P 1'
#
loop_
_entity.id
_entity.type
_entity.pdbx_description
1 polymer ?
#
loop_
_entity_poly.entity_id
_entity_poly.type
_entity_poly.pdbx_seq_one_letter_code
_entity_poly.pdbx_strand_id
1 'polypeptide(L)'
;HRNVKRSPTSAAQVVKQSDTGDKLLGKVDSSLWGLQGGAAFGKSKLTLAYTTVAEEAGTFKNGAFLTPYSYSTSPIFTNNMLSTVENTDAGEAIKLTLNHSFSKAKLKVSYADFDFDTAADREAINVDVTYSLDDMVKGLTARWRIESVISDISSVEQINNRFQLQMKF
;
A
#
# COMPACT_ATOMS: atom_id res chain seq x y z
N HIS A 1 -16.02 -33.82 1.11
CA HIS A 1 -15.91 -32.44 0.64
C HIS A 1 -15.92 -31.51 1.85
N ARG A 2 -14.78 -30.91 2.22
CA ARG A 2 -14.75 -29.80 3.18
C ARG A 2 -15.32 -28.57 2.48
N ASN A 3 -16.47 -28.08 2.92
CA ASN A 3 -16.99 -26.78 2.49
C ASN A 3 -16.01 -25.68 2.94
N VAL A 4 -15.22 -25.17 2.03
CA VAL A 4 -14.38 -24.01 2.27
C VAL A 4 -15.29 -22.80 2.39
N LYS A 5 -15.47 -22.30 3.60
CA LYS A 5 -16.27 -21.11 3.87
C LYS A 5 -15.59 -19.92 3.18
N ARG A 6 -16.25 -19.34 2.19
CA ARG A 6 -15.80 -18.13 1.50
C ARG A 6 -16.46 -16.92 2.17
N SER A 7 -15.67 -15.97 2.59
CA SER A 7 -16.17 -14.72 3.16
C SER A 7 -15.69 -13.56 2.28
N PRO A 8 -16.56 -12.96 1.48
CA PRO A 8 -16.23 -11.77 0.69
C PRO A 8 -16.01 -10.58 1.62
N THR A 9 -15.12 -9.71 1.23
CA THR A 9 -14.87 -8.41 1.89
C THR A 9 -14.82 -7.33 0.83
N SER A 10 -15.44 -6.18 1.11
CA SER A 10 -15.35 -4.99 0.25
C SER A 10 -15.16 -3.74 1.12
N ALA A 11 -14.48 -2.75 0.58
CA ALA A 11 -14.32 -1.45 1.19
C ALA A 11 -14.21 -0.38 0.10
N ALA A 12 -14.67 0.84 0.41
CA ALA A 12 -14.48 2.02 -0.41
C ALA A 12 -13.90 3.14 0.45
N GLN A 13 -13.13 4.03 -0.16
CA GLN A 13 -12.62 5.24 0.47
C GLN A 13 -12.76 6.43 -0.46
N VAL A 14 -13.02 7.59 0.10
CA VAL A 14 -13.03 8.88 -0.59
C VAL A 14 -12.33 9.87 0.31
N VAL A 15 -11.37 10.60 -0.24
CA VAL A 15 -10.65 11.65 0.48
C VAL A 15 -10.61 12.89 -0.40
N LYS A 16 -10.87 14.05 0.19
CA LYS A 16 -10.67 15.35 -0.42
C LYS A 16 -9.72 16.17 0.43
N GLN A 17 -8.79 16.85 -0.22
CA GLN A 17 -7.96 17.88 0.39
C GLN A 17 -8.16 19.19 -0.37
N SER A 18 -8.26 20.30 0.35
CA SER A 18 -8.15 21.62 -0.22
C SER A 18 -7.47 22.52 0.80
N ASP A 19 -6.45 23.26 0.34
CA ASP A 19 -5.81 24.28 1.12
C ASP A 19 -5.56 25.50 0.23
N THR A 20 -6.08 26.63 0.63
CA THR A 20 -5.96 27.90 -0.09
C THR A 20 -4.81 28.77 0.43
N GLY A 21 -4.09 28.35 1.46
CA GLY A 21 -3.24 29.23 2.26
C GLY A 21 -1.75 28.98 2.25
N ASP A 22 -1.25 27.89 1.73
CA ASP A 22 0.18 27.61 1.81
C ASP A 22 0.98 28.25 0.67
N LYS A 23 1.81 29.22 1.05
CA LYS A 23 2.72 29.91 0.12
C LYS A 23 3.94 29.08 -0.29
N LEU A 24 4.27 28.00 0.43
CA LEU A 24 5.46 27.18 0.18
C LEU A 24 5.23 26.15 -0.93
N LEU A 25 4.09 25.50 -0.92
CA LEU A 25 3.74 24.45 -1.88
C LEU A 25 2.81 24.94 -3.00
N GLY A 26 2.23 26.15 -2.86
CA GLY A 26 1.19 26.64 -3.73
C GLY A 26 -0.19 26.11 -3.35
N LYS A 27 -1.14 26.14 -4.29
CA LYS A 27 -2.49 25.62 -4.05
C LYS A 27 -2.45 24.10 -3.95
N VAL A 28 -2.97 23.57 -2.86
CA VAL A 28 -3.22 22.13 -2.69
C VAL A 28 -4.71 21.88 -2.91
N ASP A 29 -5.04 21.07 -3.89
CA ASP A 29 -6.39 20.60 -4.16
C ASP A 29 -6.26 19.16 -4.69
N SER A 30 -6.87 18.20 -4.02
CA SER A 30 -6.73 16.80 -4.37
C SER A 30 -8.01 16.04 -4.06
N SER A 31 -8.38 15.17 -4.97
CA SER A 31 -9.49 14.24 -4.80
C SER A 31 -9.03 12.81 -5.06
N LEU A 32 -9.16 11.97 -4.07
CA LEU A 32 -8.79 10.56 -4.14
C LEU A 32 -10.01 9.69 -3.86
N TRP A 33 -10.20 8.64 -4.64
CA TRP A 33 -11.10 7.56 -4.27
C TRP A 33 -10.47 6.20 -4.52
N GLY A 34 -10.93 5.19 -3.81
CA GLY A 34 -10.44 3.83 -3.96
C GLY A 34 -11.48 2.79 -3.60
N LEU A 35 -11.35 1.65 -4.24
CA LEU A 35 -12.15 0.45 -4.00
C LEU A 35 -11.26 -0.72 -3.67
N GLN A 36 -11.72 -1.58 -2.78
CA GLN A 36 -11.04 -2.82 -2.45
C GLN A 36 -12.06 -3.94 -2.33
N GLY A 37 -11.76 -5.08 -2.95
CA GLY A 37 -12.55 -6.29 -2.82
C GLY A 37 -11.66 -7.51 -2.60
N GLY A 38 -12.19 -8.54 -1.94
CA GLY A 38 -11.42 -9.75 -1.70
C GLY A 38 -12.25 -10.92 -1.22
N ALA A 39 -11.62 -12.07 -1.20
CA ALA A 39 -12.21 -13.31 -0.71
C ALA A 39 -11.21 -14.07 0.17
N ALA A 40 -11.71 -14.58 1.29
CA ALA A 40 -10.98 -15.50 2.15
C ALA A 40 -11.36 -16.94 1.83
N PHE A 41 -10.36 -17.82 1.78
CA PHE A 41 -10.50 -19.25 1.53
C PHE A 41 -9.51 -20.04 2.40
N GLY A 42 -10.03 -20.70 3.38
CA GLY A 42 -9.22 -21.40 4.40
C GLY A 42 -8.33 -20.42 5.17
N LYS A 43 -7.02 -20.63 5.09
CA LYS A 43 -6.02 -19.76 5.73
C LYS A 43 -5.47 -18.67 4.81
N SER A 44 -6.05 -18.52 3.63
CA SER A 44 -5.62 -17.55 2.62
C SER A 44 -6.68 -16.47 2.42
N LYS A 45 -6.23 -15.28 2.02
CA LYS A 45 -7.09 -14.17 1.57
C LYS A 45 -6.46 -13.53 0.34
N LEU A 46 -7.22 -13.43 -0.74
CA LEU A 46 -6.87 -12.66 -1.93
C LEU A 46 -7.61 -11.33 -1.90
N THR A 47 -6.94 -10.25 -2.23
CA THR A 47 -7.51 -8.90 -2.23
C THR A 47 -7.03 -8.17 -3.48
N LEU A 48 -7.96 -7.53 -4.19
CA LEU A 48 -7.70 -6.59 -5.26
C LEU A 48 -8.10 -5.20 -4.79
N ALA A 49 -7.25 -4.23 -5.01
CA ALA A 49 -7.49 -2.82 -4.68
C ALA A 49 -7.21 -1.94 -5.90
N TYR A 50 -7.97 -0.87 -6.01
CA TYR A 50 -7.78 0.20 -6.98
C TYR A 50 -7.89 1.54 -6.26
N THR A 51 -7.06 2.49 -6.65
CA THR A 51 -7.07 3.87 -6.15
C THR A 51 -6.79 4.81 -7.31
N THR A 52 -7.48 5.94 -7.36
CA THR A 52 -7.17 7.03 -8.29
C THR A 52 -7.10 8.35 -7.56
N VAL A 53 -6.19 9.19 -7.98
CA VAL A 53 -6.02 10.59 -7.59
C VAL A 53 -6.31 11.43 -8.82
N ALA A 54 -7.36 12.25 -8.74
CA ALA A 54 -7.80 13.03 -9.88
C ALA A 54 -6.79 14.14 -10.22
N GLU A 55 -6.62 14.38 -11.51
CA GLU A 55 -5.87 15.52 -12.03
C GLU A 55 -6.56 16.84 -11.63
N GLU A 56 -5.76 17.81 -11.17
CA GLU A 56 -6.24 19.14 -10.81
C GLU A 56 -5.22 20.20 -11.25
N ALA A 57 -5.47 20.76 -12.42
CA ALA A 57 -4.55 21.71 -13.06
C ALA A 57 -4.30 22.96 -12.20
N GLY A 58 -3.04 23.41 -12.15
CA GLY A 58 -2.63 24.58 -11.38
C GLY A 58 -2.48 24.36 -9.88
N THR A 59 -2.51 23.12 -9.44
CA THR A 59 -2.25 22.72 -8.06
C THR A 59 -0.86 22.06 -7.91
N PHE A 60 -0.45 21.84 -6.67
CA PHE A 60 0.81 21.17 -6.38
C PHE A 60 0.82 19.77 -6.97
N LYS A 61 1.84 19.48 -7.80
CA LYS A 61 1.98 18.20 -8.51
C LYS A 61 0.67 17.69 -9.12
N ASN A 62 -0.01 18.56 -9.86
CA ASN A 62 -1.19 18.23 -10.65
C ASN A 62 -2.32 17.52 -9.88
N GLY A 63 -2.52 17.83 -8.61
CA GLY A 63 -3.56 17.23 -7.77
C GLY A 63 -3.05 16.19 -6.78
N ALA A 64 -1.73 16.09 -6.56
CA ALA A 64 -1.16 15.10 -5.64
C ALA A 64 -1.84 15.11 -4.28
N PHE A 65 -2.20 13.94 -3.80
CA PHE A 65 -2.70 13.75 -2.45
C PHE A 65 -1.55 13.81 -1.44
N LEU A 66 -1.54 14.86 -0.63
CA LEU A 66 -0.49 15.09 0.37
C LEU A 66 -0.86 14.50 1.72
N THR A 67 0.08 13.81 2.34
CA THR A 67 -0.11 13.23 3.66
C THR A 67 1.17 13.33 4.49
N PRO A 68 1.05 13.61 5.80
CA PRO A 68 2.18 13.51 6.73
C PRO A 68 2.55 12.06 7.04
N TYR A 69 1.69 11.12 6.69
CA TYR A 69 1.99 9.70 6.86
C TYR A 69 3.07 9.28 5.86
N SER A 70 4.01 8.50 6.31
CA SER A 70 5.03 7.96 5.42
C SER A 70 4.79 6.47 5.17
N TYR A 71 4.80 6.10 3.91
CA TYR A 71 4.89 4.73 3.42
C TYR A 71 3.87 3.75 4.05
N SER A 72 4.33 2.85 4.89
CA SER A 72 3.52 1.73 5.38
C SER A 72 2.44 2.05 6.41
N THR A 73 2.26 3.31 6.77
CA THR A 73 1.25 3.77 7.73
C THR A 73 0.04 4.41 7.06
N SER A 74 0.10 4.63 5.77
CA SER A 74 -0.99 5.20 4.99
C SER A 74 -2.23 4.29 4.96
N PRO A 75 -3.42 4.86 5.06
CA PRO A 75 -4.67 4.12 4.93
C PRO A 75 -5.04 3.76 3.48
N ILE A 76 -4.30 4.23 2.49
CA ILE A 76 -4.61 4.03 1.07
C ILE A 76 -4.47 2.55 0.69
N PHE A 77 -5.47 2.00 0.00
CA PHE A 77 -5.58 0.58 -0.28
C PHE A 77 -4.46 0.02 -1.14
N THR A 78 -3.93 0.82 -2.07
CA THR A 78 -2.89 0.39 -3.02
C THR A 78 -1.47 0.58 -2.49
N ASN A 79 -1.27 1.31 -1.40
CA ASN A 79 0.08 1.55 -0.88
C ASN A 79 0.78 0.28 -0.40
N ASN A 80 2.07 0.22 -0.67
CA ASN A 80 3.02 -0.79 -0.18
C ASN A 80 3.95 -0.19 0.90
N MET A 81 5.16 -0.73 1.03
CA MET A 81 6.13 -0.25 2.01
C MET A 81 6.79 1.07 1.59
N LEU A 82 7.12 1.20 0.30
CA LEU A 82 7.76 2.37 -0.30
C LEU A 82 6.90 2.99 -1.39
N SER A 83 6.19 2.16 -2.17
CA SER A 83 5.40 2.61 -3.32
C SER A 83 4.03 3.07 -2.86
N THR A 84 3.66 4.27 -3.28
CA THR A 84 2.43 4.94 -2.86
C THR A 84 1.97 5.94 -3.93
N VAL A 85 0.67 6.19 -4.00
CA VAL A 85 0.09 7.32 -4.75
C VAL A 85 0.24 8.64 -4.00
N GLU A 86 0.60 8.60 -2.70
CA GLU A 86 0.73 9.79 -1.88
C GLU A 86 1.97 10.60 -2.23
N ASN A 87 1.86 11.91 -2.17
CA ASN A 87 2.97 12.86 -2.36
C ASN A 87 3.68 12.74 -3.72
N THR A 88 3.09 12.05 -4.69
CA THR A 88 3.71 11.81 -6.00
C THR A 88 3.12 12.72 -7.06
N ASP A 89 1.92 12.39 -7.56
CA ASP A 89 1.23 13.09 -8.64
C ASP A 89 -0.23 12.62 -8.70
N ALA A 90 -1.05 13.17 -9.59
CA ALA A 90 -2.28 12.56 -10.02
C ALA A 90 -1.99 11.25 -10.76
N GLY A 91 -2.98 10.38 -10.84
CA GLY A 91 -2.83 9.08 -11.49
C GLY A 91 -3.62 7.97 -10.81
N GLU A 92 -3.31 6.74 -11.15
CA GLU A 92 -4.03 5.58 -10.63
C GLU A 92 -3.09 4.47 -10.16
N ALA A 93 -3.63 3.57 -9.38
CA ALA A 93 -2.90 2.39 -8.94
C ALA A 93 -3.82 1.18 -8.79
N ILE A 94 -3.31 0.02 -9.16
CA ILE A 94 -3.95 -1.27 -8.92
C ILE A 94 -3.03 -2.14 -8.07
N LYS A 95 -3.60 -2.93 -7.15
CA LYS A 95 -2.82 -3.81 -6.28
C LYS A 95 -3.51 -5.13 -6.05
N LEU A 96 -2.78 -6.20 -6.27
CA LEU A 96 -3.17 -7.55 -5.91
C LEU A 96 -2.38 -8.00 -4.67
N THR A 97 -3.08 -8.53 -3.67
CA THR A 97 -2.46 -8.99 -2.42
C THR A 97 -2.93 -10.39 -2.07
N LEU A 98 -1.99 -11.29 -1.84
CA LEU A 98 -2.21 -12.61 -1.26
C LEU A 98 -1.69 -12.62 0.18
N ASN A 99 -2.56 -12.97 1.13
CA ASN A 99 -2.17 -13.27 2.50
C ASN A 99 -2.39 -14.75 2.76
N HIS A 100 -1.44 -15.38 3.46
CA HIS A 100 -1.57 -16.76 3.90
C HIS A 100 -1.07 -16.90 5.35
N SER A 101 -1.84 -17.63 6.18
CA SER A 101 -1.48 -17.89 7.58
C SER A 101 -1.07 -19.33 7.76
N PHE A 102 0.16 -19.54 8.18
CA PHE A 102 0.68 -20.82 8.68
C PHE A 102 0.42 -20.93 10.19
N SER A 103 0.96 -21.96 10.82
CA SER A 103 0.84 -22.13 12.27
C SER A 103 1.43 -20.95 13.06
N LYS A 104 2.72 -20.65 12.83
CA LYS A 104 3.47 -19.57 13.52
C LYS A 104 3.86 -18.43 12.61
N ALA A 105 3.61 -18.54 11.30
CA ALA A 105 4.02 -17.55 10.33
C ALA A 105 2.82 -16.98 9.57
N LYS A 106 2.94 -15.72 9.15
CA LYS A 106 2.04 -15.06 8.20
C LYS A 106 2.87 -14.57 7.03
N LEU A 107 2.43 -14.89 5.83
CA LEU A 107 3.01 -14.42 4.58
C LEU A 107 2.03 -13.46 3.91
N LYS A 108 2.52 -12.33 3.47
CA LYS A 108 1.82 -11.42 2.57
C LYS A 108 2.71 -11.18 1.34
N VAL A 109 2.16 -11.41 0.17
CA VAL A 109 2.79 -11.05 -1.10
C VAL A 109 1.86 -10.10 -1.82
N SER A 110 2.38 -9.02 -2.36
CA SER A 110 1.60 -8.10 -3.17
C SER A 110 2.38 -7.64 -4.40
N TYR A 111 1.65 -7.45 -5.48
CA TYR A 111 2.06 -6.73 -6.68
C TYR A 111 1.20 -5.48 -6.78
N ALA A 112 1.81 -4.35 -7.09
CA ALA A 112 1.13 -3.11 -7.34
C ALA A 112 1.73 -2.43 -8.56
N ASP A 113 0.87 -1.81 -9.35
CA ASP A 113 1.17 -1.03 -10.52
C ASP A 113 0.64 0.39 -10.29
N PHE A 114 1.47 1.39 -10.56
CA PHE A 114 1.20 2.80 -10.36
C PHE A 114 1.47 3.53 -11.67
N ASP A 115 0.42 4.10 -12.24
CA ASP A 115 0.43 4.91 -13.45
C ASP A 115 0.16 6.38 -13.04
N PHE A 116 1.12 7.26 -13.32
CA PHE A 116 1.09 8.66 -12.93
C PHE A 116 1.04 9.56 -14.15
N ASP A 117 0.32 10.67 -14.07
CA ASP A 117 0.13 11.58 -15.20
C ASP A 117 1.44 12.23 -15.67
N THR A 118 2.32 12.61 -14.74
CA THR A 118 3.58 13.29 -15.05
C THR A 118 4.81 12.72 -14.35
N ALA A 119 4.62 12.00 -13.24
CA ALA A 119 5.72 11.31 -12.56
C ALA A 119 6.04 9.98 -13.24
N ALA A 120 7.18 9.39 -12.90
CA ALA A 120 7.56 8.07 -13.41
C ALA A 120 6.63 6.98 -12.91
N ASP A 121 6.11 6.18 -13.83
CA ASP A 121 5.37 4.96 -13.53
C ASP A 121 6.24 3.95 -12.82
N ARG A 122 5.60 3.11 -12.03
CA ARG A 122 6.33 2.12 -11.26
C ARG A 122 5.50 0.87 -10.95
N GLU A 123 6.17 -0.25 -11.01
CA GLU A 123 5.67 -1.51 -10.50
C GLU A 123 6.35 -1.84 -9.17
N ALA A 124 5.64 -2.48 -8.26
CA ALA A 124 6.18 -2.86 -6.96
C ALA A 124 5.79 -4.27 -6.57
N ILE A 125 6.78 -5.08 -6.23
CA ILE A 125 6.59 -6.40 -5.64
C ILE A 125 6.99 -6.31 -4.16
N ASN A 126 6.07 -6.67 -3.27
CA ASN A 126 6.32 -6.68 -1.82
C ASN A 126 6.11 -8.08 -1.24
N VAL A 127 7.05 -8.51 -0.42
CA VAL A 127 6.96 -9.73 0.40
C VAL A 127 7.11 -9.35 1.86
N ASP A 128 6.21 -9.82 2.71
CA ASP A 128 6.17 -9.52 4.13
C ASP A 128 5.91 -10.82 4.91
N VAL A 129 6.88 -11.23 5.70
CA VAL A 129 6.82 -12.44 6.51
C VAL A 129 6.86 -12.04 7.98
N THR A 130 5.85 -12.45 8.73
CA THR A 130 5.82 -12.29 10.19
C THR A 130 5.85 -13.67 10.85
N TYR A 131 6.74 -13.87 11.81
CA TYR A 131 6.89 -15.12 12.53
C TYR A 131 6.74 -14.89 14.04
N SER A 132 5.88 -15.70 14.70
CA SER A 132 5.72 -15.65 16.16
C SER A 132 6.86 -16.37 16.84
N LEU A 133 7.49 -15.70 17.80
CA LEU A 133 8.53 -16.21 18.69
C LEU A 133 8.01 -16.40 20.13
N ASP A 134 6.68 -16.51 20.29
CA ASP A 134 6.01 -16.65 21.60
C ASP A 134 6.56 -17.83 22.44
N ASP A 135 7.05 -18.87 21.80
CA ASP A 135 7.67 -20.01 22.51
C ASP A 135 9.00 -19.64 23.18
N MET A 136 9.69 -18.61 22.67
CA MET A 136 10.95 -18.13 23.23
C MET A 136 10.69 -17.01 24.22
N VAL A 137 9.92 -16.02 23.81
CA VAL A 137 9.56 -14.85 24.62
C VAL A 137 8.11 -14.48 24.30
N LYS A 138 7.25 -14.46 25.31
CA LYS A 138 5.83 -14.14 25.17
C LYS A 138 5.64 -12.77 24.53
N GLY A 139 4.82 -12.69 23.50
CA GLY A 139 4.53 -11.46 22.76
C GLY A 139 5.59 -11.03 21.75
N LEU A 140 6.68 -11.80 21.59
CA LEU A 140 7.74 -11.49 20.63
C LEU A 140 7.37 -11.99 19.22
N THR A 141 7.56 -11.13 18.22
CA THR A 141 7.45 -11.47 16.80
C THR A 141 8.65 -10.94 16.03
N ALA A 142 9.12 -11.72 15.05
CA ALA A 142 10.05 -11.28 14.02
C ALA A 142 9.28 -10.98 12.74
N ARG A 143 9.62 -9.90 12.05
CA ARG A 143 9.03 -9.52 10.77
C ARG A 143 10.12 -9.16 9.78
N TRP A 144 10.07 -9.76 8.61
CA TRP A 144 10.93 -9.44 7.49
C TRP A 144 10.09 -8.94 6.32
N ARG A 145 10.51 -7.83 5.73
CA ARG A 145 9.83 -7.20 4.61
C ARG A 145 10.85 -6.86 3.54
N ILE A 146 10.51 -7.14 2.30
CA ILE A 146 11.26 -6.74 1.13
C ILE A 146 10.29 -6.14 0.11
N GLU A 147 10.67 -5.04 -0.51
CA GLU A 147 9.98 -4.45 -1.64
C GLU A 147 10.97 -4.14 -2.74
N SER A 148 10.68 -4.61 -3.95
CA SER A 148 11.37 -4.24 -5.19
C SER A 148 10.47 -3.31 -5.96
N VAL A 149 10.99 -2.15 -6.33
CA VAL A 149 10.33 -1.15 -7.20
C VAL A 149 11.07 -1.15 -8.53
N ILE A 150 10.32 -1.31 -9.60
CA ILE A 150 10.77 -1.28 -10.99
C ILE A 150 10.13 -0.06 -11.64
N SER A 151 10.87 0.66 -12.47
CA SER A 151 10.39 1.84 -13.19
C SER A 151 11.18 2.03 -14.48
N ASP A 152 10.59 2.71 -15.46
CA ASP A 152 11.29 3.12 -16.69
C ASP A 152 12.40 4.15 -16.43
N ILE A 153 12.38 4.77 -15.25
CA ILE A 153 13.41 5.69 -14.79
C ILE A 153 14.27 5.02 -13.72
N SER A 154 15.51 4.69 -14.07
CA SER A 154 16.44 3.95 -13.20
C SER A 154 16.69 4.60 -11.84
N SER A 155 16.57 5.93 -11.73
CA SER A 155 16.72 6.63 -10.46
C SER A 155 15.56 6.38 -9.47
N VAL A 156 14.45 5.82 -9.94
CA VAL A 156 13.28 5.45 -9.14
C VAL A 156 13.34 3.98 -8.73
N GLU A 157 14.09 3.17 -9.47
CA GLU A 157 14.28 1.75 -9.12
C GLU A 157 14.98 1.59 -7.77
N GLN A 158 14.42 0.74 -6.93
CA GLN A 158 15.01 0.49 -5.63
C GLN A 158 14.58 -0.85 -5.05
N ILE A 159 15.45 -1.40 -4.21
CA ILE A 159 15.11 -2.56 -3.36
C ILE A 159 15.26 -2.14 -1.91
N ASN A 160 14.20 -2.28 -1.14
CA ASN A 160 14.21 -2.04 0.29
C ASN A 160 14.04 -3.35 1.05
N ASN A 161 14.86 -3.54 2.07
CA ASN A 161 14.86 -4.71 2.93
C ASN A 161 14.80 -4.25 4.38
N ARG A 162 13.79 -4.72 5.13
CA ARG A 162 13.57 -4.33 6.53
C ARG A 162 13.33 -5.55 7.40
N PHE A 163 14.14 -5.65 8.45
CA PHE A 163 13.92 -6.61 9.53
C PHE A 163 13.47 -5.88 10.79
N GLN A 164 12.50 -6.43 11.51
CA GLN A 164 11.90 -5.85 12.71
C GLN A 164 11.68 -6.93 13.76
N LEU A 165 12.00 -6.61 15.02
CA LEU A 165 11.53 -7.34 16.19
C LEU A 165 10.48 -6.49 16.90
N GLN A 166 9.33 -7.07 17.20
CA GLN A 166 8.21 -6.39 17.83
C GLN A 166 7.78 -7.18 19.06
N MET A 167 7.59 -6.48 20.17
CA MET A 167 7.14 -7.08 21.43
C MET A 167 5.83 -6.42 21.86
N LYS A 168 4.85 -7.25 22.24
CA LYS A 168 3.61 -6.80 22.88
C LYS A 168 3.71 -7.08 24.37
N PHE A 169 3.51 -6.06 25.17
CA PHE A 169 3.44 -6.11 26.63
C PHE A 169 2.00 -6.27 27.10
#